data_de7b54f855fc3a3f2e2209986754693d
#
_entry.id   de7b54f855fc3a3f2e2209986754693d
#
_cell.length_a   1.000
_cell.length_b   1.000
_cell.length_c   1.000
_cell.angle_alpha   90.00
_cell.angle_beta   90.00
_cell.angle_gamma   90.00
#
_symmetry.space_group_name_H-M   'P 1'
#
loop_
_entity.id
_entity.type
_entity.pdbx_description
1 polymer ?
#
loop_
_entity_poly.entity_id
_entity_poly.type
_entity_poly.pdbx_seq_one_letter_code
_entity_poly.pdbx_strand_id
1 'polypeptide(L)'
;MTTLIALALALIVAAPAVARAESSPTPSSRGPVQTPAEEEYGKGVRAKRAKEWSVAVASFKKATELKPDFPEAWNELGYALRNVGSYPDSVKAYDEALRLKPRFPEALEYLGEAYVKMGQVEDARKVLERLKPLDRKRAQELADEIAKAK
;
A
#
# COMPACT_ATOMS: atom_id res chain seq x y z
N MET A 1 66.53 60.17 -34.34
CA MET A 1 66.14 58.79 -34.63
C MET A 1 66.34 58.02 -33.32
N THR A 2 65.37 57.98 -32.43
CA THR A 2 65.49 57.30 -31.17
C THR A 2 64.11 56.77 -30.81
N THR A 3 63.90 55.49 -30.93
CA THR A 3 62.71 54.79 -30.65
C THR A 3 62.68 54.46 -29.16
N LEU A 4 61.72 55.05 -28.44
CA LEU A 4 61.41 54.70 -27.07
C LEU A 4 60.51 53.42 -26.98
N ILE A 5 61.03 52.37 -26.37
CA ILE A 5 60.29 51.16 -26.05
C ILE A 5 59.63 51.36 -24.67
N ALA A 6 58.33 51.49 -24.67
CA ALA A 6 57.56 51.52 -23.44
C ALA A 6 57.29 50.10 -22.91
N LEU A 7 57.85 49.78 -21.75
CA LEU A 7 57.65 48.54 -21.05
C LEU A 7 56.35 48.64 -20.25
N ALA A 8 55.26 47.92 -20.67
CA ALA A 8 54.05 47.84 -19.97
C ALA A 8 54.12 46.68 -18.92
N LEU A 9 54.18 47.05 -17.67
CA LEU A 9 54.15 46.08 -16.54
C LEU A 9 52.69 45.66 -16.29
N ALA A 10 52.34 44.47 -16.69
CA ALA A 10 51.01 43.89 -16.38
C ALA A 10 51.00 43.35 -14.95
N LEU A 11 50.25 44.02 -14.09
CA LEU A 11 49.99 43.57 -12.72
C LEU A 11 48.92 42.48 -12.76
N ILE A 12 49.31 41.22 -12.54
CA ILE A 12 48.38 40.11 -12.40
C ILE A 12 47.86 40.13 -10.94
N VAL A 13 46.66 40.63 -10.77
CA VAL A 13 45.93 40.51 -9.49
C VAL A 13 45.35 39.13 -9.40
N ALA A 14 45.97 38.28 -8.61
CA ALA A 14 45.41 36.97 -8.25
C ALA A 14 44.23 37.16 -7.31
N ALA A 15 43.02 36.94 -7.80
CA ALA A 15 41.85 36.84 -6.96
C ALA A 15 41.88 35.54 -6.14
N PRO A 16 41.59 35.57 -4.82
CA PRO A 16 41.48 34.32 -4.07
C PRO A 16 40.22 33.54 -4.53
N ALA A 17 40.45 32.31 -4.95
CA ALA A 17 39.39 31.36 -5.22
C ALA A 17 38.59 31.11 -3.89
N VAL A 18 37.41 31.70 -3.79
CA VAL A 18 36.46 31.36 -2.74
C VAL A 18 36.02 29.94 -3.06
N ALA A 19 36.56 28.98 -2.33
CA ALA A 19 36.07 27.61 -2.32
C ALA A 19 34.61 27.66 -1.84
N ARG A 20 33.70 27.57 -2.82
CA ARG A 20 32.29 27.36 -2.55
C ARG A 20 32.18 25.97 -1.93
N ALA A 21 32.00 25.91 -0.62
CA ALA A 21 31.67 24.67 0.07
C ALA A 21 30.38 24.18 -0.56
N GLU A 22 30.49 23.14 -1.40
CA GLU A 22 29.33 22.35 -1.79
C GLU A 22 28.76 21.77 -0.50
N SER A 23 27.66 22.35 -0.05
CA SER A 23 26.87 21.77 1.02
C SER A 23 26.38 20.43 0.51
N SER A 24 27.04 19.37 0.96
CA SER A 24 26.53 18.00 0.81
C SER A 24 25.09 17.99 1.28
N PRO A 25 24.14 17.48 0.48
CA PRO A 25 22.75 17.41 0.93
C PRO A 25 22.72 16.57 2.21
N THR A 26 22.29 17.19 3.30
CA THR A 26 22.08 16.53 4.57
C THR A 26 21.10 15.37 4.36
N PRO A 27 21.33 14.16 4.89
CA PRO A 27 20.45 13.00 4.71
C PRO A 27 19.10 13.09 5.43
N SER A 28 18.68 14.30 5.80
CA SER A 28 17.52 14.56 6.67
C SER A 28 16.17 14.74 5.97
N SER A 29 16.05 14.50 4.65
CA SER A 29 14.76 14.63 3.94
C SER A 29 14.22 13.33 3.33
N ARG A 30 14.84 12.18 3.64
CA ARG A 30 14.23 10.90 3.32
C ARG A 30 13.21 10.60 4.41
N GLY A 31 11.93 10.63 4.04
CA GLY A 31 10.88 10.06 4.86
C GLY A 31 11.23 8.61 5.26
N PRO A 32 10.48 7.99 6.18
CA PRO A 32 10.78 6.64 6.67
C PRO A 32 11.02 5.72 5.46
N VAL A 33 12.16 5.01 5.50
CA VAL A 33 12.53 4.06 4.44
C VAL A 33 11.48 2.96 4.43
N GLN A 34 10.65 2.94 3.38
CA GLN A 34 9.65 1.90 3.21
C GLN A 34 10.34 0.56 2.93
N THR A 35 9.84 -0.49 3.53
CA THR A 35 10.29 -1.85 3.20
C THR A 35 9.78 -2.25 1.80
N PRO A 36 10.43 -3.21 1.12
CA PRO A 36 9.93 -3.71 -0.17
C PRO A 36 8.47 -4.19 -0.12
N ALA A 37 8.03 -4.74 1.00
CA ALA A 37 6.63 -5.14 1.20
C ALA A 37 5.68 -3.93 1.25
N GLU A 38 6.07 -2.86 1.93
CA GLU A 38 5.28 -1.61 2.00
C GLU A 38 5.24 -0.88 0.66
N GLU A 39 6.31 -0.94 -0.13
CA GLU A 39 6.32 -0.41 -1.49
C GLU A 39 5.34 -1.15 -2.39
N GLU A 40 5.33 -2.49 -2.37
CA GLU A 40 4.38 -3.30 -3.14
C GLU A 40 2.95 -3.10 -2.65
N TYR A 41 2.73 -3.01 -1.34
CA TYR A 41 1.43 -2.65 -0.78
C TYR A 41 0.95 -1.29 -1.31
N GLY A 42 1.82 -0.28 -1.31
CA GLY A 42 1.52 1.05 -1.85
C GLY A 42 1.17 1.03 -3.35
N LYS A 43 1.85 0.20 -4.16
CA LYS A 43 1.49 -0.03 -5.58
C LYS A 43 0.08 -0.63 -5.69
N GLY A 44 -0.22 -1.65 -4.91
CA GLY A 44 -1.55 -2.27 -4.85
C GLY A 44 -2.65 -1.28 -4.49
N VAL A 45 -2.41 -0.42 -3.50
CA VAL A 45 -3.37 0.63 -3.11
C VAL A 45 -3.63 1.63 -4.25
N ARG A 46 -2.60 2.01 -5.00
CA ARG A 46 -2.79 2.89 -6.17
C ARG A 46 -3.58 2.20 -7.27
N ALA A 47 -3.25 0.95 -7.59
CA ALA A 47 -3.98 0.14 -8.56
C ALA A 47 -5.46 -0.07 -8.16
N LYS A 48 -5.71 -0.35 -6.87
CA LYS A 48 -7.07 -0.43 -6.31
C LYS A 48 -7.87 0.87 -6.55
N ARG A 49 -7.28 2.03 -6.29
CA ARG A 49 -7.92 3.33 -6.54
C ARG A 49 -8.22 3.57 -8.02
N ALA A 50 -7.35 3.10 -8.90
CA ALA A 50 -7.54 3.14 -10.36
C ALA A 50 -8.48 2.03 -10.87
N LYS A 51 -8.97 1.13 -9.99
CA LYS A 51 -9.77 -0.07 -10.33
C LYS A 51 -9.05 -1.05 -11.25
N GLU A 52 -7.74 -1.01 -11.26
CA GLU A 52 -6.85 -1.95 -11.97
C GLU A 52 -6.66 -3.23 -11.15
N TRP A 53 -7.76 -4.01 -11.04
CA TRP A 53 -7.86 -5.11 -10.07
C TRP A 53 -6.80 -6.18 -10.24
N SER A 54 -6.44 -6.54 -11.48
CA SER A 54 -5.39 -7.53 -11.74
C SER A 54 -4.01 -7.05 -11.28
N VAL A 55 -3.72 -5.76 -11.45
CA VAL A 55 -2.48 -5.13 -10.97
C VAL A 55 -2.48 -5.07 -9.44
N ALA A 56 -3.63 -4.73 -8.83
CA ALA A 56 -3.80 -4.72 -7.39
C ALA A 56 -3.54 -6.10 -6.79
N VAL A 57 -4.12 -7.17 -7.37
CA VAL A 57 -3.89 -8.57 -6.96
C VAL A 57 -2.40 -8.91 -7.00
N ALA A 58 -1.71 -8.62 -8.12
CA ALA A 58 -0.28 -8.92 -8.26
C ALA A 58 0.57 -8.21 -7.20
N SER A 59 0.29 -6.93 -6.97
CA SER A 59 1.04 -6.10 -6.01
C SER A 59 0.79 -6.52 -4.56
N PHE A 60 -0.48 -6.74 -4.16
CA PHE A 60 -0.78 -7.20 -2.81
C PHE A 60 -0.26 -8.62 -2.54
N LYS A 61 -0.34 -9.52 -3.54
CA LYS A 61 0.26 -10.84 -3.44
C LYS A 61 1.76 -10.74 -3.20
N LYS A 62 2.46 -9.87 -3.94
CA LYS A 62 3.89 -9.64 -3.73
C LYS A 62 4.18 -9.08 -2.34
N ALA A 63 3.35 -8.16 -1.84
CA ALA A 63 3.48 -7.64 -0.48
C ALA A 63 3.36 -8.74 0.59
N THR A 64 2.39 -9.66 0.45
CA THR A 64 2.20 -10.78 1.37
C THR A 64 3.29 -11.85 1.27
N GLU A 65 3.90 -12.04 0.10
CA GLU A 65 5.08 -12.91 -0.08
C GLU A 65 6.32 -12.34 0.62
N LEU A 66 6.53 -11.01 0.53
CA LEU A 66 7.66 -10.33 1.15
C LEU A 66 7.49 -10.17 2.66
N LYS A 67 6.25 -10.02 3.14
CA LYS A 67 5.91 -9.88 4.56
C LYS A 67 4.64 -10.68 4.86
N PRO A 68 4.78 -11.97 5.19
CA PRO A 68 3.62 -12.84 5.47
C PRO A 68 2.78 -12.44 6.69
N ASP A 69 3.36 -11.71 7.64
CA ASP A 69 2.71 -11.17 8.84
C ASP A 69 2.14 -9.75 8.66
N PHE A 70 1.56 -9.49 7.48
CA PHE A 70 0.99 -8.20 7.14
C PHE A 70 -0.54 -8.33 6.92
N PRO A 71 -1.36 -8.28 7.99
CA PRO A 71 -2.80 -8.54 7.90
C PRO A 71 -3.53 -7.56 6.98
N GLU A 72 -3.11 -6.30 6.91
CA GLU A 72 -3.68 -5.31 6.01
C GLU A 72 -3.45 -5.68 4.54
N ALA A 73 -2.27 -6.20 4.19
CA ALA A 73 -1.97 -6.64 2.82
C ALA A 73 -2.80 -7.88 2.43
N TRP A 74 -3.00 -8.82 3.36
CA TRP A 74 -3.89 -9.96 3.15
C TRP A 74 -5.34 -9.54 2.95
N ASN A 75 -5.84 -8.59 3.75
CA ASN A 75 -7.19 -8.03 3.58
C ASN A 75 -7.37 -7.36 2.21
N GLU A 76 -6.42 -6.54 1.79
CA GLU A 76 -6.45 -5.87 0.50
C GLU A 76 -6.31 -6.84 -0.68
N LEU A 77 -5.52 -7.90 -0.53
CA LEU A 77 -5.46 -9.00 -1.50
C LEU A 77 -6.83 -9.67 -1.66
N GLY A 78 -7.49 -9.99 -0.54
CA GLY A 78 -8.84 -10.55 -0.53
C GLY A 78 -9.83 -9.63 -1.24
N TYR A 79 -9.78 -8.35 -0.98
CA TYR A 79 -10.63 -7.35 -1.64
C TYR A 79 -10.40 -7.30 -3.16
N ALA A 80 -9.15 -7.28 -3.61
CA ALA A 80 -8.80 -7.26 -5.02
C ALA A 80 -9.23 -8.57 -5.74
N LEU A 81 -8.99 -9.73 -5.12
CA LEU A 81 -9.42 -11.05 -5.61
C LEU A 81 -10.94 -11.14 -5.77
N ARG A 82 -11.69 -10.60 -4.80
CA ARG A 82 -13.15 -10.54 -4.90
C ARG A 82 -13.61 -9.71 -6.09
N ASN A 83 -12.95 -8.59 -6.36
CA ASN A 83 -13.29 -7.70 -7.48
C ASN A 83 -12.95 -8.30 -8.86
N VAL A 84 -12.00 -9.25 -8.95
CA VAL A 84 -11.77 -10.04 -10.18
C VAL A 84 -12.65 -11.31 -10.23
N GLY A 85 -13.52 -11.54 -9.24
CA GLY A 85 -14.41 -12.69 -9.19
C GLY A 85 -13.78 -13.98 -8.65
N SER A 86 -12.55 -13.94 -8.16
CA SER A 86 -11.87 -15.10 -7.55
C SER A 86 -12.26 -15.25 -6.08
N TYR A 87 -13.55 -15.55 -5.82
CA TYR A 87 -14.09 -15.61 -4.47
C TYR A 87 -13.42 -16.66 -3.57
N PRO A 88 -13.12 -17.90 -4.03
CA PRO A 88 -12.44 -18.88 -3.18
C PRO A 88 -11.05 -18.43 -2.71
N ASP A 89 -10.30 -17.74 -3.55
CA ASP A 89 -8.98 -17.24 -3.17
C ASP A 89 -9.09 -15.96 -2.32
N SER A 90 -10.12 -15.16 -2.55
CA SER A 90 -10.48 -14.04 -1.68
C SER A 90 -10.75 -14.50 -0.24
N VAL A 91 -11.53 -15.57 -0.05
CA VAL A 91 -11.79 -16.18 1.26
C VAL A 91 -10.48 -16.58 1.94
N LYS A 92 -9.58 -17.29 1.24
CA LYS A 92 -8.26 -17.69 1.79
C LYS A 92 -7.45 -16.47 2.27
N ALA A 93 -7.46 -15.39 1.50
CA ALA A 93 -6.74 -14.17 1.85
C ALA A 93 -7.33 -13.50 3.10
N TYR A 94 -8.67 -13.43 3.22
CA TYR A 94 -9.32 -12.92 4.43
C TYR A 94 -9.09 -13.82 5.65
N ASP A 95 -9.06 -15.14 5.46
CA ASP A 95 -8.75 -16.07 6.55
C ASP A 95 -7.32 -15.84 7.08
N GLU A 96 -6.34 -15.59 6.21
CA GLU A 96 -4.99 -15.23 6.63
C GLU A 96 -4.95 -13.87 7.35
N ALA A 97 -5.67 -12.87 6.85
CA ALA A 97 -5.79 -11.58 7.55
C ALA A 97 -6.37 -11.76 8.96
N LEU A 98 -7.40 -12.59 9.09
CA LEU A 98 -8.08 -12.87 10.37
C LEU A 98 -7.31 -13.81 11.28
N ARG A 99 -6.47 -14.69 10.74
CA ARG A 99 -5.51 -15.48 11.52
C ARG A 99 -4.48 -14.58 12.21
N LEU A 100 -3.99 -13.57 11.49
CA LEU A 100 -3.03 -12.59 12.01
C LEU A 100 -3.69 -11.56 12.93
N LYS A 101 -4.91 -11.14 12.60
CA LYS A 101 -5.67 -10.10 13.32
C LYS A 101 -7.12 -10.54 13.51
N PRO A 102 -7.41 -11.37 14.54
CA PRO A 102 -8.76 -11.97 14.73
C PRO A 102 -9.89 -10.98 14.91
N ARG A 103 -9.60 -9.76 15.39
CA ARG A 103 -10.55 -8.66 15.59
C ARG A 103 -10.34 -7.58 14.50
N PHE A 104 -10.51 -7.96 13.23
CA PHE A 104 -10.40 -7.08 12.07
C PHE A 104 -11.79 -6.93 11.42
N PRO A 105 -12.57 -5.90 11.82
CA PRO A 105 -13.96 -5.75 11.37
C PRO A 105 -14.12 -5.69 9.85
N GLU A 106 -13.23 -4.98 9.17
CA GLU A 106 -13.25 -4.85 7.71
C GLU A 106 -13.04 -6.20 7.01
N ALA A 107 -12.07 -7.00 7.47
CA ALA A 107 -11.84 -8.33 6.92
C ALA A 107 -13.02 -9.28 7.16
N LEU A 108 -13.68 -9.20 8.34
CA LEU A 108 -14.87 -9.97 8.62
C LEU A 108 -16.04 -9.59 7.72
N GLU A 109 -16.29 -8.29 7.52
CA GLU A 109 -17.35 -7.82 6.62
C GLU A 109 -17.12 -8.36 5.21
N TYR A 110 -15.93 -8.16 4.65
CA TYR A 110 -15.61 -8.58 3.28
C TYR A 110 -15.59 -10.10 3.10
N LEU A 111 -15.17 -10.85 4.13
CA LEU A 111 -15.29 -12.32 4.14
C LEU A 111 -16.77 -12.75 4.07
N GLY A 112 -17.62 -12.12 4.89
CA GLY A 112 -19.06 -12.37 4.86
C GLY A 112 -19.68 -12.10 3.51
N GLU A 113 -19.34 -10.97 2.88
CA GLU A 113 -19.80 -10.62 1.53
C GLU A 113 -19.28 -11.62 0.47
N ALA A 114 -18.03 -12.10 0.59
CA ALA A 114 -17.52 -13.14 -0.30
C ALA A 114 -18.32 -14.43 -0.20
N TYR A 115 -18.67 -14.87 1.02
CA TYR A 115 -19.54 -16.03 1.24
C TYR A 115 -20.95 -15.82 0.66
N VAL A 116 -21.53 -14.62 0.80
CA VAL A 116 -22.82 -14.28 0.17
C VAL A 116 -22.73 -14.43 -1.36
N LYS A 117 -21.67 -13.92 -1.99
CA LYS A 117 -21.46 -14.05 -3.45
C LYS A 117 -21.28 -15.50 -3.91
N MET A 118 -20.80 -16.38 -3.05
CA MET A 118 -20.67 -17.83 -3.30
C MET A 118 -21.95 -18.61 -2.98
N GLY A 119 -23.00 -17.96 -2.50
CA GLY A 119 -24.22 -18.62 -2.03
C GLY A 119 -24.07 -19.36 -0.69
N GLN A 120 -22.94 -19.17 0.00
CA GLN A 120 -22.63 -19.80 1.30
C GLN A 120 -23.21 -18.97 2.46
N VAL A 121 -24.53 -18.83 2.48
CA VAL A 121 -25.24 -17.93 3.38
C VAL A 121 -25.02 -18.29 4.86
N GLU A 122 -24.91 -19.56 5.20
CA GLU A 122 -24.69 -20.00 6.58
C GLU A 122 -23.28 -19.63 7.08
N ASP A 123 -22.27 -19.68 6.22
CA ASP A 123 -20.93 -19.23 6.59
C ASP A 123 -20.87 -17.70 6.73
N ALA A 124 -21.58 -16.95 5.87
CA ALA A 124 -21.76 -15.52 6.04
C ALA A 124 -22.41 -15.17 7.40
N ARG A 125 -23.41 -15.95 7.85
CA ARG A 125 -24.05 -15.77 9.18
C ARG A 125 -23.07 -15.99 10.33
N LYS A 126 -22.21 -17.02 10.26
CA LYS A 126 -21.16 -17.25 11.27
C LYS A 126 -20.20 -16.08 11.38
N VAL A 127 -19.82 -15.51 10.24
CA VAL A 127 -18.96 -14.32 10.19
C VAL A 127 -19.66 -13.09 10.77
N LEU A 128 -20.95 -12.91 10.47
CA LEU A 128 -21.79 -11.85 11.04
C LEU A 128 -21.80 -11.88 12.57
N GLU A 129 -21.94 -13.07 13.18
CA GLU A 129 -21.91 -13.19 14.65
C GLU A 129 -20.57 -12.75 15.25
N ARG A 130 -19.46 -12.98 14.55
CA ARG A 130 -18.13 -12.48 14.97
C ARG A 130 -17.99 -10.97 14.80
N LEU A 131 -18.65 -10.38 13.81
CA LEU A 131 -18.57 -8.95 13.48
C LEU A 131 -19.42 -8.08 14.42
N LYS A 132 -20.60 -8.55 14.83
CA LYS A 132 -21.56 -7.82 15.69
C LYS A 132 -20.95 -7.11 16.90
N PRO A 133 -20.09 -7.78 17.72
CA PRO A 133 -19.49 -7.14 18.89
C PRO A 133 -18.36 -6.17 18.56
N LEU A 134 -17.89 -6.12 17.31
CA LEU A 134 -16.74 -5.32 16.89
C LEU A 134 -17.15 -4.02 16.17
N ASP A 135 -18.14 -4.11 15.28
CA ASP A 135 -18.63 -2.98 14.49
C ASP A 135 -20.10 -3.19 14.13
N ARG A 136 -20.97 -2.44 14.78
CA ARG A 136 -22.43 -2.51 14.57
C ARG A 136 -22.86 -2.11 13.17
N LYS A 137 -22.20 -1.07 12.60
CA LYS A 137 -22.56 -0.56 11.28
C LYS A 137 -22.24 -1.58 10.21
N ARG A 138 -21.02 -2.08 10.19
CA ARG A 138 -20.59 -3.14 9.25
C ARG A 138 -21.41 -4.43 9.43
N ALA A 139 -21.74 -4.79 10.66
CA ALA A 139 -22.59 -5.94 10.94
C ALA A 139 -24.01 -5.77 10.36
N GLN A 140 -24.58 -4.57 10.42
CA GLN A 140 -25.87 -4.30 9.79
C GLN A 140 -25.78 -4.37 8.27
N GLU A 141 -24.74 -3.79 7.66
CA GLU A 141 -24.50 -3.84 6.22
C GLU A 141 -24.41 -5.30 5.71
N LEU A 142 -23.62 -6.14 6.41
CA LEU A 142 -23.54 -7.56 6.08
C LEU A 142 -24.87 -8.31 6.31
N ALA A 143 -25.62 -8.01 7.36
CA ALA A 143 -26.92 -8.62 7.62
C ALA A 143 -27.90 -8.29 6.49
N ASP A 144 -27.88 -7.06 5.98
CA ASP A 144 -28.73 -6.64 4.86
C ASP A 144 -28.36 -7.36 3.56
N GLU A 145 -27.06 -7.59 3.29
CA GLU A 145 -26.62 -8.38 2.15
C GLU A 145 -27.04 -9.86 2.26
N ILE A 146 -26.93 -10.45 3.44
CA ILE A 146 -27.40 -11.83 3.71
C ILE A 146 -28.92 -11.93 3.50
N ALA A 147 -29.69 -10.92 3.91
CA ALA A 147 -31.14 -10.93 3.75
C ALA A 147 -31.57 -10.86 2.28
N LYS A 148 -30.81 -10.18 1.41
CA LYS A 148 -31.06 -10.09 -0.03
C LYS A 148 -30.71 -11.36 -0.80
N ALA A 149 -29.84 -12.21 -0.25
CA ALA A 149 -29.33 -13.42 -0.90
C ALA A 149 -30.29 -14.64 -0.83
N LYS A 150 -31.53 -14.43 -0.45
CA LYS A 150 -32.56 -15.50 -0.32
C LYS A 150 -33.15 -15.87 -1.67
#